data_d64146cbfe1890cc83f6176fb2e2bf3b
#
_entry.id   d64146cbfe1890cc83f6176fb2e2bf3b
#
_cell.length_a   1.000
_cell.length_b   1.000
_cell.length_c   1.000
_cell.angle_alpha   90.00
_cell.angle_beta   90.00
_cell.angle_gamma   90.00
#
_symmetry.space_group_name_H-M   'P 1'
#
loop_
_entity.id
_entity.type
_entity.pdbx_description
1 polymer ?
#
loop_
_entity_poly.entity_id
_entity_poly.type
_entity_poly.pdbx_seq_one_letter_code
_entity_poly.pdbx_strand_id
1 'polypeptide(L)'
;MAKDFVQNRFLMNTTHLSALRRMPWWAALLGVLVTLPLAAQPNTEPVPGDYRVVQGKVDRGTYTGWRLFHTTCYGCHGVDAMGTDLAPNLVERVKTLTPRTFATKVLTSYRIVLPANDTNAEDRAAVREAMIEEVMRRERRERRERGASGQIVMPAWEADPKVNPHVLDLFAYLSARADGKLGPGEPKLWLAPRR
;
A
#
# COMPACT_ATOMS: atom_id res chain seq x y z
N MET A 1 28.94 60.49 29.65
CA MET A 1 27.85 61.41 29.98
C MET A 1 26.71 60.50 30.43
N ALA A 2 26.64 60.27 31.71
CA ALA A 2 25.92 60.98 32.72
C ALA A 2 24.43 60.66 32.68
N LYS A 3 24.00 59.84 33.66
CA LYS A 3 23.21 60.29 34.85
C LYS A 3 21.73 60.13 34.59
N ASP A 4 20.85 59.72 35.44
CA ASP A 4 20.71 59.50 36.87
C ASP A 4 19.43 58.65 37.06
N PHE A 5 19.38 57.65 37.90
CA PHE A 5 18.96 57.71 39.31
C PHE A 5 17.51 58.18 39.53
N VAL A 6 16.58 57.33 39.91
CA VAL A 6 15.71 57.60 41.08
C VAL A 6 15.14 56.25 41.60
N GLN A 7 15.54 55.98 42.85
CA GLN A 7 14.89 55.04 43.75
C GLN A 7 13.49 55.55 44.11
N ASN A 8 12.54 54.64 44.22
CA ASN A 8 11.49 54.88 45.21
C ASN A 8 11.14 53.58 45.98
N ARG A 9 11.53 53.70 47.20
CA ARG A 9 11.31 52.83 48.33
C ARG A 9 9.91 53.14 48.87
N PHE A 10 8.99 52.18 48.95
CA PHE A 10 7.89 52.30 49.89
C PHE A 10 7.63 51.01 50.63
N LEU A 11 7.61 51.12 51.87
CA LEU A 11 7.61 50.26 53.02
C LEU A 11 6.39 49.34 53.16
N MET A 12 6.66 48.17 53.67
CA MET A 12 5.95 47.37 54.64
C MET A 12 4.42 47.50 54.73
N ASN A 13 3.75 46.36 54.55
CA ASN A 13 2.81 45.97 55.55
C ASN A 13 2.83 44.45 55.78
N THR A 14 3.37 44.03 56.88
CA THR A 14 3.24 42.73 57.49
C THR A 14 1.85 42.65 58.12
N THR A 15 1.12 41.64 57.81
CA THR A 15 0.25 40.83 58.69
C THR A 15 -0.74 40.06 57.85
N HIS A 16 -0.56 38.78 57.78
CA HIS A 16 -1.54 37.72 58.02
C HIS A 16 -0.88 36.35 57.79
N LEU A 17 -0.10 35.96 58.77
CA LEU A 17 0.16 34.56 59.04
C LEU A 17 -1.11 33.98 59.66
N SER A 18 -1.72 33.03 58.99
CA SER A 18 -2.33 31.84 59.66
C SER A 18 -3.33 31.20 58.71
N ALA A 19 -3.00 30.04 58.34
CA ALA A 19 -3.83 28.89 57.97
C ALA A 19 -3.26 28.12 56.78
N LEU A 20 -1.99 27.76 56.84
CA LEU A 20 -1.54 26.58 56.12
C LEU A 20 -2.09 25.36 56.86
N ARG A 21 -3.33 25.06 56.57
CA ARG A 21 -4.00 23.83 56.96
C ARG A 21 -3.18 22.69 56.30
N ARG A 22 -2.48 21.93 57.12
CA ARG A 22 -1.72 20.75 56.75
C ARG A 22 -2.65 19.76 56.05
N MET A 23 -2.71 19.78 54.73
CA MET A 23 -3.28 18.68 53.98
C MET A 23 -2.39 17.47 54.15
N PRO A 24 -2.89 16.36 54.62
CA PRO A 24 -2.08 15.17 54.82
C PRO A 24 -1.65 14.67 53.44
N TRP A 25 -0.38 14.50 53.27
CA TRP A 25 0.31 14.08 52.04
C TRP A 25 -0.16 12.74 51.45
N TRP A 26 -0.88 11.96 52.23
CA TRP A 26 -1.49 10.72 51.77
C TRP A 26 -2.78 10.92 50.95
N ALA A 27 -3.40 12.09 50.94
CA ALA A 27 -4.59 12.40 50.13
C ALA A 27 -4.26 12.74 48.65
N ALA A 28 -2.98 12.91 48.30
CA ALA A 28 -2.54 13.21 46.92
C ALA A 28 -2.25 11.95 46.09
N LEU A 29 -2.44 10.75 46.66
CA LEU A 29 -2.23 9.46 45.96
C LEU A 29 -3.51 8.82 45.42
N LEU A 30 -4.65 9.54 45.46
CA LEU A 30 -5.83 9.11 44.71
C LEU A 30 -5.64 9.43 43.24
N GLY A 31 -4.84 8.61 42.55
CA GLY A 31 -5.14 7.83 41.40
C GLY A 31 -5.82 8.58 40.27
N VAL A 32 -5.06 9.37 39.51
CA VAL A 32 -5.39 9.51 38.08
C VAL A 32 -5.06 8.16 37.44
N LEU A 33 -5.95 7.19 37.56
CA LEU A 33 -6.06 6.08 36.65
C LEU A 33 -6.49 6.70 35.31
N VAL A 34 -5.50 7.19 34.55
CA VAL A 34 -5.67 7.48 33.15
C VAL A 34 -5.94 6.14 32.48
N THR A 35 -7.22 5.80 32.41
CA THR A 35 -7.68 4.75 31.50
C THR A 35 -7.41 5.25 30.08
N LEU A 36 -6.19 4.99 29.60
CA LEU A 36 -5.92 5.11 28.16
C LEU A 36 -6.97 4.25 27.47
N PRO A 37 -7.81 4.82 26.58
CA PRO A 37 -8.70 4.00 25.79
C PRO A 37 -7.78 3.05 25.03
N LEU A 38 -7.88 1.77 25.34
CA LEU A 38 -7.32 0.72 24.51
C LEU A 38 -8.01 0.87 23.16
N ALA A 39 -7.37 1.59 22.25
CA ALA A 39 -7.86 1.79 20.92
C ALA A 39 -8.09 0.40 20.33
N ALA A 40 -9.34 -0.03 20.28
CA ALA A 40 -9.73 -1.29 19.66
C ALA A 40 -9.24 -1.22 18.21
N GLN A 41 -8.22 -1.99 17.90
CA GLN A 41 -7.74 -2.13 16.52
C GLN A 41 -8.94 -2.62 15.70
N PRO A 42 -9.34 -1.91 14.66
CA PRO A 42 -10.44 -2.38 13.84
C PRO A 42 -10.07 -3.74 13.26
N ASN A 43 -10.79 -4.78 13.67
CA ASN A 43 -10.61 -6.16 13.19
C ASN A 43 -11.13 -6.34 11.75
N THR A 44 -11.27 -5.25 11.01
CA THR A 44 -11.75 -5.26 9.64
C THR A 44 -10.60 -5.59 8.71
N GLU A 45 -10.79 -6.55 7.82
CA GLU A 45 -9.83 -6.82 6.74
C GLU A 45 -9.66 -5.54 5.91
N PRO A 46 -8.44 -5.25 5.40
CA PRO A 46 -8.20 -4.10 4.54
C PRO A 46 -9.07 -4.15 3.28
N VAL A 47 -9.30 -2.99 2.68
CA VAL A 47 -9.91 -2.90 1.34
C VAL A 47 -9.01 -3.62 0.34
N PRO A 48 -9.58 -4.34 -0.66
CA PRO A 48 -8.78 -5.02 -1.67
C PRO A 48 -7.75 -4.10 -2.32
N GLY A 49 -6.48 -4.50 -2.27
CA GLY A 49 -5.35 -3.71 -2.73
C GLY A 49 -4.60 -2.94 -1.63
N ASP A 50 -5.22 -2.75 -0.47
CA ASP A 50 -4.54 -2.24 0.72
C ASP A 50 -3.90 -3.38 1.52
N TYR A 51 -2.93 -3.05 2.35
CA TYR A 51 -2.27 -4.03 3.22
C TYR A 51 -2.31 -3.58 4.69
N ARG A 52 -2.21 -4.55 5.58
CA ARG A 52 -1.98 -4.30 7.00
C ARG A 52 -0.80 -5.12 7.51
N VAL A 53 0.17 -4.43 8.09
CA VAL A 53 1.31 -5.06 8.76
C VAL A 53 1.35 -4.59 10.21
N VAL A 54 1.22 -5.52 11.15
CA VAL A 54 1.26 -5.25 12.59
C VAL A 54 2.25 -6.21 13.25
N GLN A 55 3.29 -5.67 13.85
CA GLN A 55 4.34 -6.45 14.51
C GLN A 55 4.91 -7.58 13.61
N GLY A 56 5.13 -7.28 12.33
CA GLY A 56 5.67 -8.24 11.36
C GLY A 56 4.67 -9.32 10.89
N LYS A 57 3.40 -9.22 11.30
CA LYS A 57 2.32 -10.08 10.83
C LYS A 57 1.46 -9.33 9.82
N VAL A 58 0.95 -10.04 8.84
CA VAL A 58 0.15 -9.48 7.75
C VAL A 58 -1.29 -9.96 7.79
N ASP A 59 -2.19 -9.17 7.20
CA ASP A 59 -3.57 -9.57 6.94
C ASP A 59 -3.64 -10.73 5.92
N ARG A 60 -4.83 -11.32 5.77
CA ARG A 60 -5.07 -12.47 4.91
C ARG A 60 -4.81 -12.16 3.43
N GLY A 61 -5.24 -11.00 2.94
CA GLY A 61 -5.05 -10.58 1.55
C GLY A 61 -3.56 -10.47 1.22
N THR A 62 -2.81 -9.73 2.03
CA THR A 62 -1.35 -9.59 1.89
C THR A 62 -0.63 -10.95 1.92
N TYR A 63 -1.05 -11.87 2.80
CA TYR A 63 -0.49 -13.23 2.84
C TYR A 63 -0.84 -14.04 1.59
N THR A 64 -2.07 -13.91 1.09
CA THR A 64 -2.49 -14.56 -0.16
C THR A 64 -1.66 -14.03 -1.33
N GLY A 65 -1.43 -12.72 -1.40
CA GLY A 65 -0.56 -12.09 -2.40
C GLY A 65 0.88 -12.60 -2.35
N TRP A 66 1.44 -12.77 -1.15
CA TRP A 66 2.76 -13.39 -0.98
C TRP A 66 2.79 -14.82 -1.54
N ARG A 67 1.79 -15.64 -1.22
CA ARG A 67 1.70 -17.01 -1.75
C ARG A 67 1.58 -17.03 -3.26
N LEU A 68 0.71 -16.19 -3.80
CA LEU A 68 0.52 -16.07 -5.26
C LEU A 68 1.83 -15.67 -5.95
N PHE A 69 2.52 -14.68 -5.42
CA PHE A 69 3.82 -14.27 -5.95
C PHE A 69 4.81 -15.45 -6.00
N HIS A 70 4.96 -16.18 -4.89
CA HIS A 70 5.92 -17.27 -4.77
C HIS A 70 5.50 -18.56 -5.49
N THR A 71 4.26 -18.67 -5.96
CA THR A 71 3.83 -19.81 -6.79
C THR A 71 3.83 -19.51 -8.28
N THR A 72 3.74 -18.24 -8.67
CA THR A 72 3.45 -17.88 -10.06
C THR A 72 4.46 -16.88 -10.65
N CYS A 73 4.91 -15.91 -9.86
CA CYS A 73 5.64 -14.75 -10.39
C CYS A 73 7.16 -14.81 -10.12
N TYR A 74 7.57 -15.47 -9.04
CA TYR A 74 8.95 -15.45 -8.53
C TYR A 74 9.98 -15.98 -9.52
N GLY A 75 9.59 -16.95 -10.38
CA GLY A 75 10.50 -17.57 -11.34
C GLY A 75 11.10 -16.57 -12.33
N CYS A 76 10.37 -15.52 -12.67
CA CYS A 76 10.86 -14.44 -13.54
C CYS A 76 11.29 -13.20 -12.75
N HIS A 77 10.52 -12.82 -11.70
CA HIS A 77 10.74 -11.58 -10.96
C HIS A 77 11.66 -11.71 -9.73
N GLY A 78 12.26 -12.88 -9.51
CA GLY A 78 13.11 -13.18 -8.36
C GLY A 78 12.32 -13.44 -7.07
N VAL A 79 12.89 -14.20 -6.14
CA VAL A 79 12.21 -14.65 -4.89
C VAL A 79 11.80 -13.51 -3.98
N ASP A 80 12.46 -12.36 -4.08
CA ASP A 80 12.23 -11.16 -3.28
C ASP A 80 11.53 -10.04 -4.07
N ALA A 81 11.08 -10.31 -5.30
CA ALA A 81 10.46 -9.38 -6.24
C ALA A 81 11.38 -8.22 -6.70
N MET A 82 12.70 -8.34 -6.50
CA MET A 82 13.68 -7.33 -6.89
C MET A 82 14.09 -7.42 -8.37
N GLY A 83 13.48 -8.33 -9.11
CA GLY A 83 13.76 -8.55 -10.53
C GLY A 83 14.89 -9.54 -10.77
N THR A 84 15.08 -9.88 -12.05
CA THR A 84 16.14 -10.71 -12.60
C THR A 84 16.48 -10.19 -13.99
N ASP A 85 17.40 -10.85 -14.69
CA ASP A 85 17.65 -10.56 -16.13
C ASP A 85 16.43 -10.84 -17.03
N LEU A 86 15.46 -11.62 -16.53
CA LEU A 86 14.25 -11.99 -17.28
C LEU A 86 13.11 -10.99 -17.09
N ALA A 87 13.00 -10.35 -15.91
CA ALA A 87 11.86 -9.50 -15.59
C ALA A 87 12.24 -8.40 -14.58
N PRO A 88 11.56 -7.23 -14.67
CA PRO A 88 11.92 -6.06 -13.87
C PRO A 88 11.63 -6.24 -12.37
N ASN A 89 12.28 -5.37 -11.58
CA ASN A 89 12.03 -5.17 -10.15
C ASN A 89 10.60 -4.68 -9.91
N LEU A 90 9.77 -5.51 -9.27
CA LEU A 90 8.37 -5.18 -8.97
C LEU A 90 8.23 -4.27 -7.76
N VAL A 91 9.14 -4.35 -6.79
CA VAL A 91 9.15 -3.49 -5.61
C VAL A 91 9.28 -2.01 -6.00
N GLU A 92 10.10 -1.71 -7.00
CA GLU A 92 10.20 -0.35 -7.54
C GLU A 92 9.03 0.01 -8.45
N ARG A 93 8.60 -0.93 -9.30
CA ARG A 93 7.53 -0.67 -10.27
C ARG A 93 6.18 -0.38 -9.62
N VAL A 94 5.85 -1.05 -8.52
CA VAL A 94 4.55 -0.90 -7.87
C VAL A 94 4.36 0.48 -7.23
N LYS A 95 5.42 1.17 -6.84
CA LYS A 95 5.38 2.51 -6.23
C LYS A 95 4.64 3.57 -7.06
N THR A 96 4.63 3.40 -8.37
CA THR A 96 4.02 4.34 -9.31
C THR A 96 2.68 3.86 -9.87
N LEU A 97 2.17 2.74 -9.38
CA LEU A 97 0.94 2.13 -9.88
C LEU A 97 -0.20 2.27 -8.89
N THR A 98 -1.40 2.52 -9.42
CA THR A 98 -2.64 2.34 -8.65
C THR A 98 -3.05 0.86 -8.68
N PRO A 99 -3.87 0.37 -7.72
CA PRO A 99 -4.39 -1.00 -7.73
C PRO A 99 -5.03 -1.37 -9.08
N ARG A 100 -5.80 -0.45 -9.65
CA ARG A 100 -6.46 -0.64 -10.95
C ARG A 100 -5.45 -0.78 -12.10
N THR A 101 -4.46 0.11 -12.16
CA THR A 101 -3.45 0.07 -13.22
C THR A 101 -2.59 -1.18 -13.11
N PHE A 102 -2.26 -1.59 -11.89
CA PHE A 102 -1.55 -2.83 -11.63
C PHE A 102 -2.35 -4.04 -12.10
N ALA A 103 -3.62 -4.15 -11.68
CA ALA A 103 -4.50 -5.24 -12.10
C ALA A 103 -4.61 -5.32 -13.63
N THR A 104 -4.80 -4.18 -14.30
CA THR A 104 -4.83 -4.13 -15.78
C THR A 104 -3.53 -4.66 -16.38
N LYS A 105 -2.36 -4.25 -15.86
CA LYS A 105 -1.06 -4.71 -16.41
C LYS A 105 -0.82 -6.21 -16.20
N VAL A 106 -1.30 -6.78 -15.11
CA VAL A 106 -1.13 -8.21 -14.80
C VAL A 106 -2.14 -9.05 -15.57
N LEU A 107 -3.40 -8.63 -15.60
CA LEU A 107 -4.48 -9.44 -16.15
C LEU A 107 -4.55 -9.33 -17.68
N THR A 108 -4.32 -8.16 -18.26
CA THR A 108 -4.50 -7.94 -19.68
C THR A 108 -3.21 -7.47 -20.33
N SER A 109 -2.82 -8.14 -21.39
CA SER A 109 -1.67 -7.68 -22.18
C SER A 109 -1.98 -6.35 -22.88
N TYR A 110 -3.23 -6.13 -23.34
CA TYR A 110 -3.74 -4.86 -23.87
C TYR A 110 -5.27 -4.87 -23.93
N ARG A 111 -5.92 -3.93 -23.27
CA ARG A 111 -7.33 -3.63 -23.52
C ARG A 111 -7.41 -2.36 -24.33
N ILE A 112 -7.87 -2.47 -25.59
CA ILE A 112 -8.14 -1.31 -26.42
C ILE A 112 -9.48 -0.73 -25.96
N VAL A 113 -9.45 0.45 -25.35
CA VAL A 113 -10.66 1.22 -25.10
C VAL A 113 -10.84 2.12 -26.30
N LEU A 114 -11.79 1.76 -27.18
CA LEU A 114 -12.19 2.62 -28.28
C LEU A 114 -12.96 3.82 -27.70
N PRO A 115 -12.64 5.06 -28.11
CA PRO A 115 -13.46 6.20 -27.74
C PRO A 115 -14.87 6.01 -28.28
N ALA A 116 -15.87 6.37 -27.47
CA ALA A 116 -17.25 6.45 -27.91
C ALA A 116 -17.37 7.70 -28.80
N ASN A 117 -17.19 7.53 -30.10
CA ASN A 117 -17.40 8.59 -31.08
C ASN A 117 -18.84 8.53 -31.61
N ASP A 118 -19.38 9.69 -31.98
CA ASP A 118 -20.74 9.89 -32.53
C ASP A 118 -20.94 9.35 -33.96
N THR A 119 -20.16 8.37 -34.35
CA THR A 119 -20.31 7.68 -35.63
C THR A 119 -21.45 6.65 -35.57
N ASN A 120 -22.10 6.40 -36.71
CA ASN A 120 -23.14 5.39 -36.82
C ASN A 120 -22.63 3.98 -36.51
N ALA A 121 -23.53 3.01 -36.26
CA ALA A 121 -23.15 1.68 -35.78
C ALA A 121 -22.27 0.90 -36.80
N GLU A 122 -22.48 1.12 -38.08
CA GLU A 122 -21.72 0.44 -39.18
C GLU A 122 -20.30 0.98 -39.26
N ASP A 123 -20.14 2.31 -39.22
CA ASP A 123 -18.81 2.93 -39.21
C ASP A 123 -18.01 2.53 -37.95
N ARG A 124 -18.68 2.40 -36.82
CA ARG A 124 -18.05 1.92 -35.58
C ARG A 124 -17.58 0.47 -35.68
N ALA A 125 -18.35 -0.38 -36.39
CA ALA A 125 -17.97 -1.77 -36.61
C ALA A 125 -16.74 -1.87 -37.49
N ALA A 126 -16.72 -1.13 -38.61
CA ALA A 126 -15.60 -1.11 -39.56
C ALA A 126 -14.31 -0.53 -38.92
N VAL A 127 -14.43 0.57 -38.17
CA VAL A 127 -13.29 1.16 -37.44
C VAL A 127 -12.76 0.22 -36.36
N ARG A 128 -13.64 -0.47 -35.63
CA ARG A 128 -13.27 -1.47 -34.64
C ARG A 128 -12.50 -2.62 -35.26
N GLU A 129 -13.02 -3.17 -36.38
CA GLU A 129 -12.38 -4.28 -37.10
C GLU A 129 -10.99 -3.90 -37.60
N ALA A 130 -10.87 -2.74 -38.23
CA ALA A 130 -9.58 -2.23 -38.72
C ALA A 130 -8.58 -2.00 -37.58
N MET A 131 -9.05 -1.53 -36.43
CA MET A 131 -8.24 -1.28 -35.26
C MET A 131 -7.78 -2.59 -34.58
N ILE A 132 -8.68 -3.58 -34.49
CA ILE A 132 -8.36 -4.92 -34.00
C ILE A 132 -7.31 -5.57 -34.92
N GLU A 133 -7.49 -5.50 -36.24
CA GLU A 133 -6.54 -6.03 -37.20
C GLU A 133 -5.14 -5.39 -37.07
N GLU A 134 -5.08 -4.05 -36.93
CA GLU A 134 -3.82 -3.33 -36.75
C GLU A 134 -3.11 -3.73 -35.46
N VAL A 135 -3.87 -3.85 -34.35
CA VAL A 135 -3.31 -4.27 -33.06
C VAL A 135 -2.82 -5.72 -33.13
N MET A 136 -3.60 -6.62 -33.70
CA MET A 136 -3.19 -8.03 -33.88
C MET A 136 -1.98 -8.17 -34.77
N ARG A 137 -1.88 -7.32 -35.81
CA ARG A 137 -0.71 -7.25 -36.69
C ARG A 137 0.52 -6.75 -35.96
N ARG A 138 0.36 -5.69 -35.14
CA ARG A 138 1.42 -5.13 -34.31
C ARG A 138 1.89 -6.13 -33.25
N GLU A 139 0.97 -6.79 -32.57
CA GLU A 139 1.31 -7.84 -31.60
C GLU A 139 2.04 -9.02 -32.25
N ARG A 140 1.59 -9.47 -33.41
CA ARG A 140 2.29 -10.54 -34.17
C ARG A 140 3.71 -10.13 -34.55
N ARG A 141 3.89 -8.87 -34.97
CA ARG A 141 5.21 -8.30 -35.27
C ARG A 141 6.10 -8.21 -34.05
N GLU A 142 5.59 -7.62 -32.98
CA GLU A 142 6.32 -7.50 -31.70
C GLU A 142 6.64 -8.85 -31.09
N ARG A 143 5.74 -9.83 -31.18
CA ARG A 143 5.98 -11.21 -30.75
C ARG A 143 7.07 -11.88 -31.61
N ARG A 144 7.08 -11.64 -32.89
CA ARG A 144 8.11 -12.17 -33.82
C ARG A 144 9.48 -11.54 -33.52
N GLU A 145 9.53 -10.23 -33.32
CA GLU A 145 10.74 -9.48 -32.94
C GLU A 145 11.28 -9.91 -31.59
N ARG A 146 10.40 -10.07 -30.60
CA ARG A 146 10.76 -10.56 -29.25
C ARG A 146 11.18 -12.03 -29.24
N GLY A 147 10.51 -12.87 -30.00
CA GLY A 147 10.91 -14.28 -30.18
C GLY A 147 12.28 -14.42 -30.84
N ALA A 148 12.61 -13.52 -31.76
CA ALA A 148 13.94 -13.45 -32.39
C ALA A 148 15.02 -12.92 -31.43
N SER A 149 14.62 -12.09 -30.44
CA SER A 149 15.55 -11.54 -29.42
C SER A 149 15.68 -12.39 -28.15
N GLY A 150 14.97 -13.51 -28.06
CA GLY A 150 14.95 -14.37 -26.87
C GLY A 150 14.25 -13.74 -25.66
N GLN A 151 13.51 -12.65 -25.84
CA GLN A 151 12.79 -12.00 -24.72
C GLN A 151 11.58 -12.81 -24.27
N ILE A 152 11.54 -13.11 -22.99
CA ILE A 152 10.38 -13.70 -22.33
C ILE A 152 9.33 -12.60 -22.13
N VAL A 153 8.10 -12.86 -22.58
CA VAL A 153 6.97 -11.94 -22.40
C VAL A 153 6.15 -12.40 -21.20
N MET A 154 5.81 -11.46 -20.32
CA MET A 154 4.89 -11.72 -19.22
C MET A 154 3.54 -12.19 -19.77
N PRO A 155 2.99 -13.34 -19.33
CA PRO A 155 1.68 -13.80 -19.76
C PRO A 155 0.55 -12.85 -19.31
N ALA A 156 -0.58 -12.87 -20.03
CA ALA A 156 -1.82 -12.29 -19.55
C ALA A 156 -2.51 -13.30 -18.63
N TRP A 157 -2.85 -12.86 -17.43
CA TRP A 157 -3.37 -13.74 -16.38
C TRP A 157 -4.88 -13.64 -16.17
N GLU A 158 -5.61 -12.98 -17.09
CA GLU A 158 -7.06 -12.77 -16.97
C GLU A 158 -7.85 -14.08 -16.86
N ALA A 159 -7.45 -15.10 -17.63
CA ALA A 159 -8.10 -16.39 -17.62
C ALA A 159 -7.60 -17.35 -16.51
N ASP A 160 -6.57 -16.96 -15.75
CA ASP A 160 -6.03 -17.83 -14.70
C ASP A 160 -6.88 -17.76 -13.44
N PRO A 161 -7.50 -18.89 -13.00
CA PRO A 161 -8.39 -18.90 -11.86
C PRO A 161 -7.69 -18.68 -10.51
N LYS A 162 -6.37 -18.77 -10.47
CA LYS A 162 -5.56 -18.50 -9.26
C LYS A 162 -5.10 -17.07 -9.18
N VAL A 163 -4.85 -16.42 -10.32
CA VAL A 163 -4.30 -15.06 -10.37
C VAL A 163 -5.41 -14.02 -10.37
N ASN A 164 -6.39 -14.15 -11.25
CA ASN A 164 -7.43 -13.13 -11.45
C ASN A 164 -8.16 -12.74 -10.15
N PRO A 165 -8.69 -13.68 -9.32
CA PRO A 165 -9.39 -13.31 -8.10
C PRO A 165 -8.49 -12.65 -7.04
N HIS A 166 -7.17 -12.84 -7.14
CA HIS A 166 -6.19 -12.45 -6.13
C HIS A 166 -5.18 -11.39 -6.61
N VAL A 167 -5.46 -10.76 -7.75
CA VAL A 167 -4.54 -9.74 -8.30
C VAL A 167 -4.36 -8.53 -7.37
N LEU A 168 -5.40 -8.15 -6.63
CA LEU A 168 -5.32 -7.07 -5.65
C LEU A 168 -4.62 -7.51 -4.37
N ASP A 169 -4.71 -8.77 -3.99
CA ASP A 169 -3.91 -9.35 -2.91
C ASP A 169 -2.41 -9.32 -3.26
N LEU A 170 -2.08 -9.63 -4.52
CA LEU A 170 -0.72 -9.51 -5.05
C LEU A 170 -0.21 -8.07 -4.99
N PHE A 171 -1.06 -7.10 -5.35
CA PHE A 171 -0.74 -5.68 -5.25
C PHE A 171 -0.46 -5.27 -3.80
N ALA A 172 -1.31 -5.70 -2.85
CA ALA A 172 -1.16 -5.44 -1.42
C ALA A 172 0.19 -5.96 -0.89
N TYR A 173 0.57 -7.19 -1.25
CA TYR A 173 1.87 -7.76 -0.90
C TYR A 173 3.03 -6.92 -1.45
N LEU A 174 3.02 -6.61 -2.75
CA LEU A 174 4.10 -5.86 -3.39
C LEU A 174 4.20 -4.43 -2.85
N SER A 175 3.07 -3.79 -2.54
CA SER A 175 3.03 -2.46 -1.92
C SER A 175 3.62 -2.48 -0.52
N ALA A 176 3.29 -3.48 0.31
CA ALA A 176 3.90 -3.64 1.64
C ALA A 176 5.42 -3.82 1.56
N ARG A 177 5.92 -4.52 0.52
CA ARG A 177 7.35 -4.65 0.23
C ARG A 177 7.96 -3.31 -0.19
N ALA A 178 7.30 -2.60 -1.10
CA ALA A 178 7.76 -1.31 -1.64
C ALA A 178 7.85 -0.21 -0.60
N ASP A 179 6.93 -0.23 0.38
CA ASP A 179 6.88 0.72 1.50
C ASP A 179 7.83 0.32 2.65
N GLY A 180 8.59 -0.77 2.49
CA GLY A 180 9.52 -1.27 3.51
C GLY A 180 8.84 -1.79 4.79
N LYS A 181 7.51 -2.02 4.74
CA LYS A 181 6.74 -2.55 5.88
C LYS A 181 6.87 -4.06 6.01
N LEU A 182 7.26 -4.73 4.92
CA LEU A 182 7.44 -6.16 4.86
C LEU A 182 8.83 -6.50 4.29
N GLY A 183 9.58 -7.30 5.01
CA GLY A 183 10.89 -7.81 4.57
C GLY A 183 10.77 -8.94 3.54
N PRO A 184 11.89 -9.45 3.04
CA PRO A 184 11.92 -10.66 2.23
C PRO A 184 11.52 -11.89 3.06
N GLY A 185 11.05 -12.95 2.39
CA GLY A 185 10.68 -14.21 3.01
C GLY A 185 9.18 -14.32 3.31
N GLU A 186 8.82 -15.43 3.97
CA GLU A 186 7.43 -15.71 4.31
C GLU A 186 6.95 -14.84 5.47
N PRO A 187 5.88 -14.04 5.27
CA PRO A 187 5.30 -13.28 6.36
C PRO A 187 4.46 -14.19 7.26
N LYS A 188 4.31 -13.79 8.53
CA LYS A 188 3.40 -14.47 9.44
C LYS A 188 1.98 -13.91 9.25
N LEU A 189 1.00 -14.80 9.18
CA LEU A 189 -0.40 -14.38 9.10
C LEU A 189 -0.86 -13.80 10.45
N TRP A 190 -1.50 -12.65 10.40
CA TRP A 190 -2.21 -12.11 11.56
C TRP A 190 -3.57 -12.79 11.68
N LEU A 191 -3.72 -13.63 12.68
CA LEU A 191 -5.00 -14.25 13.00
C LEU A 191 -5.71 -13.35 14.02
N ALA A 192 -6.84 -12.78 13.64
CA ALA A 192 -7.71 -12.12 14.62
C ALA A 192 -8.12 -13.14 15.72
N PRO A 193 -8.20 -12.72 16.98
CA PRO A 193 -8.71 -13.59 18.04
C PRO A 193 -10.09 -14.11 17.63
N ARG A 194 -10.31 -15.41 17.74
CA ARG A 194 -11.66 -15.99 17.58
C ARG A 194 -12.52 -15.45 18.72
N ARG A 195 -13.62 -14.82 18.38
CA ARG A 195 -14.65 -14.45 19.35
C ARG A 195 -15.42 -15.68 19.78
#